data_770b48dc14ffc4249208d6fea911071b
#
_entry.id   770b48dc14ffc4249208d6fea911071b
#
_cell.length_a   1.000
_cell.length_b   1.000
_cell.length_c   1.000
_cell.angle_alpha   90.00
_cell.angle_beta   90.00
_cell.angle_gamma   90.00
#
_symmetry.space_group_name_H-M   'P 1'
#
loop_
_entity.id
_entity.type
_entity.pdbx_description
1 polymer ?
#
loop_
_entity_poly.entity_id
_entity_poly.type
_entity_poly.pdbx_seq_one_letter_code
_entity_poly.pdbx_strand_id
1 'polypeptide(L)'
;MADAARGSMVALISFDRDQLDLLVEEIDDLVIANDNSSSQVVLSGSEKALDNISKRIKAKRFLKLNVSGAFHSPFMKESSFKFSKYLDTLEFNQPSMPVISNSHPSLCLSLIHI
;
A
#
# COMPACT_ATOMS: atom_id res chain seq x y z
N MET A 1 2.52 -12.16 9.88
CA MET A 1 2.35 -11.33 8.67
C MET A 1 2.74 -12.05 7.37
N ALA A 2 3.73 -12.91 7.39
CA ALA A 2 4.17 -13.64 6.18
C ALA A 2 3.07 -14.54 5.57
N ASP A 3 2.27 -15.20 6.40
CA ASP A 3 1.21 -16.11 5.92
C ASP A 3 -0.02 -15.40 5.32
N ALA A 4 -0.23 -14.13 5.70
CA ALA A 4 -1.31 -13.30 5.17
C ALA A 4 -0.89 -12.53 3.90
N ALA A 5 0.39 -12.44 3.64
CA ALA A 5 0.97 -11.63 2.58
C ALA A 5 1.15 -12.43 1.28
N ARG A 6 0.04 -12.88 0.72
CA ARG A 6 0.07 -13.51 -0.62
C ARG A 6 0.24 -12.42 -1.66
N GLY A 7 1.34 -12.46 -2.40
CA GLY A 7 1.58 -11.51 -3.47
C GLY A 7 2.88 -10.74 -3.32
N SER A 8 2.98 -9.65 -4.04
CA SER A 8 4.21 -8.88 -4.16
C SER A 8 3.91 -7.42 -4.48
N MET A 9 4.97 -6.65 -4.68
CA MET A 9 4.89 -5.25 -5.06
C MET A 9 5.83 -4.97 -6.22
N VAL A 10 5.43 -4.04 -7.09
CA VAL A 10 6.26 -3.58 -8.21
C VAL A 10 6.23 -2.06 -8.28
N ALA A 11 7.37 -1.48 -8.64
CA ALA A 11 7.45 -0.07 -8.97
C ALA A 11 7.30 0.11 -10.48
N LEU A 12 6.42 1.02 -10.86
CA LEU A 12 6.12 1.36 -12.24
C LEU A 12 6.62 2.77 -12.52
N ILE A 13 7.44 2.93 -13.54
CA ILE A 13 8.08 4.22 -13.86
C ILE A 13 7.81 4.59 -15.31
N SER A 14 7.37 5.83 -15.52
CA SER A 14 7.05 6.40 -16.83
C SER A 14 6.02 5.57 -17.59
N PHE A 15 4.78 5.74 -17.23
CA PHE A 15 3.63 5.00 -17.74
C PHE A 15 2.50 5.96 -18.13
N ASP A 16 1.54 5.45 -18.88
CA ASP A 16 0.28 6.15 -19.18
C ASP A 16 -0.67 6.02 -17.98
N ARG A 17 -1.03 7.14 -17.37
CA ARG A 17 -1.89 7.16 -16.18
C ARG A 17 -3.29 6.65 -16.46
N ASP A 18 -3.88 7.07 -17.56
CA ASP A 18 -5.24 6.66 -17.94
C ASP A 18 -5.28 5.15 -18.18
N GLN A 19 -4.26 4.61 -18.84
CA GLN A 19 -4.11 3.16 -19.03
C GLN A 19 -3.99 2.42 -17.70
N LEU A 20 -3.18 2.95 -16.77
CA LEU A 20 -3.01 2.35 -15.45
C LEU A 20 -4.34 2.30 -14.69
N ASP A 21 -5.07 3.40 -14.65
CA ASP A 21 -6.33 3.49 -13.90
C ASP A 21 -7.36 2.48 -14.43
N LEU A 22 -7.46 2.35 -15.76
CA LEU A 22 -8.34 1.35 -16.38
C LEU A 22 -7.92 -0.09 -16.03
N LEU A 23 -6.63 -0.40 -16.07
CA LEU A 23 -6.13 -1.73 -15.77
C LEU A 23 -6.30 -2.10 -14.29
N VAL A 24 -6.11 -1.14 -13.39
CA VAL A 24 -6.32 -1.36 -11.95
C VAL A 24 -7.80 -1.65 -11.64
N GLU A 25 -8.72 -1.00 -12.33
CA GLU A 25 -10.15 -1.30 -12.20
C GLU A 25 -10.52 -2.68 -12.76
N GLU A 26 -9.88 -3.09 -13.84
CA GLU A 26 -10.19 -4.34 -14.56
C GLU A 26 -9.56 -5.57 -13.89
N ILE A 27 -8.34 -5.45 -13.39
CA ILE A 27 -7.59 -6.58 -12.83
C ILE A 27 -7.92 -6.73 -11.35
N ASP A 28 -8.45 -7.89 -10.98
CA ASP A 28 -8.70 -8.24 -9.59
C ASP A 28 -7.36 -8.42 -8.83
N ASP A 29 -7.39 -8.20 -7.52
CA ASP A 29 -6.24 -8.33 -6.63
C ASP A 29 -5.08 -7.40 -6.96
N LEU A 30 -5.36 -6.26 -7.58
CA LEU A 30 -4.37 -5.24 -7.92
C LEU A 30 -4.78 -3.88 -7.36
N VAL A 31 -3.87 -3.24 -6.65
CA VAL A 31 -4.10 -1.89 -6.10
C VAL A 31 -2.88 -1.00 -6.29
N ILE A 32 -3.10 0.30 -6.31
CA ILE A 32 -2.04 1.29 -6.20
C ILE A 32 -1.71 1.46 -4.72
N ALA A 33 -0.57 0.90 -4.31
CA ALA A 33 -0.11 0.96 -2.92
C ALA A 33 0.44 2.35 -2.56
N ASN A 34 1.23 2.94 -3.45
CA ASN A 34 1.82 4.26 -3.29
C ASN A 34 1.73 5.03 -4.60
N ASP A 35 1.23 6.24 -4.53
CA ASP A 35 1.21 7.18 -5.64
C ASP A 35 2.25 8.26 -5.39
N ASN A 36 3.48 8.02 -5.83
CA ASN A 36 4.63 8.85 -5.49
C ASN A 36 4.71 10.12 -6.33
N SER A 37 4.38 10.01 -7.62
CA SER A 37 4.37 11.13 -8.54
C SER A 37 3.54 10.79 -9.79
N SER A 38 3.39 11.74 -10.70
CA SER A 38 2.73 11.50 -11.98
C SER A 38 3.39 10.43 -12.85
N SER A 39 4.66 10.14 -12.60
CA SER A 39 5.46 9.18 -13.36
C SER A 39 5.95 7.96 -12.57
N GLN A 40 5.58 7.87 -11.29
CA GLN A 40 6.03 6.77 -10.43
C GLN A 40 4.94 6.35 -9.46
N VAL A 41 4.55 5.09 -9.54
CA VAL A 41 3.64 4.44 -8.61
C VAL A 41 4.22 3.11 -8.14
N VAL A 42 3.73 2.63 -7.01
CA VAL A 42 3.98 1.26 -6.56
C VAL A 42 2.65 0.52 -6.57
N LEU A 43 2.63 -0.60 -7.26
CA LEU A 43 1.48 -1.50 -7.33
C LEU A 43 1.68 -2.65 -6.36
N SER A 44 0.59 -3.10 -5.76
CA SER A 44 0.56 -4.24 -4.87
C SER A 44 -0.55 -5.19 -5.29
N GLY A 45 -0.30 -6.48 -5.24
CA GLY A 45 -1.29 -7.45 -5.64
C GLY A 45 -0.79 -8.88 -5.64
N SER A 46 -1.63 -9.78 -6.13
CA SER A 46 -1.22 -11.18 -6.35
C SER A 46 -0.15 -11.26 -7.43
N GLU A 47 0.67 -12.29 -7.39
CA GLU A 47 1.69 -12.54 -8.43
C GLU A 47 1.03 -12.61 -9.82
N LYS A 48 -0.14 -13.23 -9.90
CA LYS A 48 -0.91 -13.33 -11.15
C LYS A 48 -1.37 -11.96 -11.65
N ALA A 49 -1.86 -11.10 -10.76
CA ALA A 49 -2.31 -9.75 -11.11
C ALA A 49 -1.14 -8.90 -11.59
N LEU A 50 0.00 -8.96 -10.91
CA LEU A 50 1.20 -8.22 -11.29
C LEU A 50 1.78 -8.71 -12.63
N ASP A 51 1.76 -10.02 -12.87
CA ASP A 51 2.17 -10.59 -14.15
C ASP A 51 1.24 -10.16 -15.28
N ASN A 52 -0.07 -10.13 -15.04
CA ASN A 52 -1.07 -9.69 -16.00
C ASN A 52 -0.83 -8.21 -16.40
N ILE A 53 -0.69 -7.32 -15.43
CA ILE A 53 -0.47 -5.90 -15.76
C ILE A 53 0.88 -5.66 -16.43
N SER A 54 1.91 -6.41 -16.08
CA SER A 54 3.24 -6.28 -16.69
C SER A 54 3.22 -6.50 -18.20
N LYS A 55 2.33 -7.36 -18.69
CA LYS A 55 2.17 -7.69 -20.11
C LYS A 55 1.30 -6.70 -20.86
N ARG A 56 0.51 -5.90 -20.18
CA ARG A 56 -0.52 -5.05 -20.78
C ARG A 56 -0.18 -3.57 -20.73
N ILE A 57 0.54 -3.11 -19.69
CA ILE A 57 0.85 -1.70 -19.53
C ILE A 57 2.11 -1.30 -20.28
N LYS A 58 2.06 -0.11 -20.90
CA LYS A 58 3.25 0.50 -21.48
C LYS A 58 3.93 1.33 -20.41
N ALA A 59 5.10 0.89 -19.98
CA ALA A 59 5.91 1.59 -19.00
C ALA A 59 7.39 1.51 -19.39
N LYS A 60 8.13 2.52 -19.03
CA LYS A 60 9.58 2.55 -19.28
C LYS A 60 10.31 1.57 -18.37
N ARG A 61 9.84 1.40 -17.13
CA ARG A 61 10.40 0.45 -16.17
C ARG A 61 9.31 -0.21 -15.36
N PHE A 62 9.48 -1.49 -15.13
CA PHE A 62 8.64 -2.33 -14.28
C PHE A 62 9.58 -3.12 -13.37
N LEU A 63 9.68 -2.72 -12.11
CA LEU A 63 10.66 -3.26 -11.18
C LEU A 63 9.96 -3.99 -10.04
N LYS A 64 10.20 -5.29 -9.94
CA LYS A 64 9.71 -6.08 -8.79
C LYS A 64 10.49 -5.67 -7.53
N LEU A 65 9.76 -5.32 -6.48
CA LEU A 65 10.36 -4.96 -5.20
C LEU A 65 10.69 -6.23 -4.41
N ASN A 66 11.80 -6.17 -3.68
CA ASN A 66 12.21 -7.27 -2.81
C ASN A 66 11.47 -7.19 -1.46
N VAL A 67 10.19 -7.53 -1.49
CA VAL A 67 9.31 -7.55 -0.32
C VAL A 67 8.60 -8.90 -0.21
N SER A 68 8.21 -9.25 1.00
CA SER A 68 7.62 -10.57 1.30
C SER A 68 6.10 -10.64 1.10
N GLY A 69 5.46 -9.58 0.60
CA GLY A 69 4.01 -9.59 0.45
C GLY A 69 3.44 -8.38 -0.24
N ALA A 70 2.14 -8.41 -0.45
CA ALA A 70 1.35 -7.36 -1.09
C ALA A 70 0.91 -6.31 -0.06
N PHE A 71 1.86 -5.51 0.41
CA PHE A 71 1.58 -4.46 1.39
C PHE A 71 0.67 -3.37 0.82
N HIS A 72 -0.07 -2.70 1.69
CA HIS A 72 -1.07 -1.69 1.34
C HIS A 72 -2.18 -2.22 0.42
N SER A 73 -2.44 -3.51 0.47
CA SER A 73 -3.50 -4.16 -0.29
C SER A 73 -4.51 -4.85 0.63
N PRO A 74 -5.67 -5.29 0.09
CA PRO A 74 -6.63 -6.07 0.87
C PRO A 74 -6.06 -7.36 1.48
N PHE A 75 -4.96 -7.89 0.95
CA PHE A 75 -4.27 -9.06 1.52
C PHE A 75 -3.76 -8.83 2.94
N MET A 76 -3.57 -7.57 3.34
CA MET A 76 -3.12 -7.20 4.69
C MET A 76 -4.27 -7.02 5.69
N LYS A 77 -5.51 -7.18 5.26
CA LYS A 77 -6.70 -6.90 6.08
C LYS A 77 -6.75 -7.75 7.36
N GLU A 78 -6.46 -9.03 7.25
CA GLU A 78 -6.43 -9.93 8.41
C GLU A 78 -5.34 -9.56 9.40
N SER A 79 -4.13 -9.28 8.89
CA SER A 79 -3.00 -8.85 9.72
C SER A 79 -3.29 -7.50 10.40
N SER A 80 -3.89 -6.57 9.67
CA SER A 80 -4.31 -5.27 10.21
C SER A 80 -5.32 -5.42 11.34
N PHE A 81 -6.30 -6.30 11.18
CA PHE A 81 -7.30 -6.59 12.20
C PHE A 81 -6.69 -7.19 13.47
N LYS A 82 -5.79 -8.16 13.32
CA LYS A 82 -5.06 -8.77 14.45
C LYS A 82 -4.21 -7.74 15.18
N PHE A 83 -3.52 -6.89 14.44
CA PHE A 83 -2.69 -5.83 15.00
C PHE A 83 -3.53 -4.79 15.73
N SER A 84 -4.66 -4.39 15.17
CA SER A 84 -5.60 -3.47 15.81
C SER A 84 -6.09 -4.00 17.16
N LYS A 85 -6.46 -5.29 17.22
CA LYS A 85 -6.85 -5.93 18.48
C LYS A 85 -5.71 -5.93 19.51
N TYR A 86 -4.50 -6.18 19.06
CA TYR A 86 -3.33 -6.12 19.95
C TYR A 86 -3.11 -4.71 20.50
N LEU A 87 -3.24 -3.69 19.65
CA LEU A 87 -3.14 -2.29 20.08
C LEU A 87 -4.17 -1.92 21.13
N ASP A 88 -5.40 -2.46 21.04
CA ASP A 88 -6.46 -2.22 22.02
C ASP A 88 -6.11 -2.76 23.42
N THR A 89 -5.19 -3.70 23.54
CA THR A 89 -4.70 -4.24 24.82
C THR A 89 -3.61 -3.38 25.46
N LEU A 90 -3.04 -2.44 24.72
CA LEU A 90 -1.98 -1.57 25.20
C LEU A 90 -2.54 -0.28 25.77
N GLU A 91 -1.87 0.21 26.80
CA GLU A 91 -2.17 1.50 27.39
C GLU A 91 -1.29 2.57 26.76
N PHE A 92 -1.92 3.59 26.17
CA PHE A 92 -1.22 4.71 25.54
C PHE A 92 -1.37 5.95 26.42
N ASN A 93 -0.25 6.63 26.65
CA ASN A 93 -0.22 7.90 27.36
C ASN A 93 -0.32 9.07 26.37
N GLN A 94 -0.73 10.22 26.86
CA GLN A 94 -0.69 11.47 26.09
C GLN A 94 0.75 11.75 25.63
N PRO A 95 0.95 12.22 24.39
CA PRO A 95 2.30 12.59 23.94
C PRO A 95 2.87 13.71 24.82
N SER A 96 4.15 13.60 25.16
CA SER A 96 4.87 14.61 25.97
C SER A 96 5.26 15.85 25.14
N MET A 97 5.17 15.73 23.82
CA MET A 97 5.43 16.83 22.88
C MET A 97 4.46 16.74 21.71
N PRO A 98 4.23 17.84 20.97
CA PRO A 98 3.36 17.81 19.79
C PRO A 98 3.85 16.79 18.74
N VAL A 99 2.91 16.05 18.17
CA VAL A 99 3.16 15.05 17.13
C VAL A 99 2.41 15.47 15.86
N ILE A 100 3.07 15.37 14.73
CA ILE A 100 2.47 15.55 13.41
C ILE A 100 2.38 14.19 12.74
N SER A 101 1.17 13.75 12.42
CA SER A 101 0.96 12.48 11.74
C SER A 101 0.83 12.68 10.22
N ASN A 102 1.21 11.66 9.47
CA ASN A 102 1.14 11.72 8.01
C ASN A 102 -0.30 11.79 7.46
N SER A 103 -1.23 11.15 8.14
CA SER A 103 -2.65 11.16 7.76
C SER A 103 -3.39 12.40 8.23
N HIS A 104 -2.88 13.07 9.27
CA HIS A 104 -3.43 14.29 9.82
C HIS A 104 -2.28 15.28 10.06
N PRO A 105 -1.96 16.14 9.09
CA PRO A 105 -0.78 17.00 9.18
C PRO A 105 -0.90 18.15 10.18
N SER A 106 -2.03 18.29 10.87
CA SER A 106 -2.16 19.19 12.02
C SER A 106 -1.49 18.59 13.25
N LEU A 107 -1.09 19.46 14.21
CA LEU A 107 -0.48 19.01 15.45
C LEU A 107 -1.41 18.07 16.22
N CYS A 108 -0.94 16.88 16.52
CA CYS A 108 -1.65 15.92 17.38
C CYS A 108 -1.23 16.15 18.82
N LEU A 109 -2.17 16.60 19.63
CA LEU A 109 -1.96 16.85 21.05
C LEU A 109 -2.53 15.72 21.93
N SER A 110 -3.23 14.77 21.31
CA SER A 110 -3.77 13.61 21.99
C SER A 110 -3.94 12.43 21.02
N LEU A 111 -4.12 11.25 21.56
CA LEU A 111 -4.37 10.04 20.76
C LEU A 111 -5.68 10.10 19.96
N ILE A 112 -6.60 10.96 20.33
CA ILE A 112 -7.85 11.17 19.59
C ILE A 112 -7.59 11.71 18.17
N HIS A 113 -6.46 12.38 17.96
CA HIS A 113 -6.08 12.98 16.68
C HIS A 113 -5.27 12.06 15.76
N ILE A 114 -5.00 10.85 16.20
CA ILE A 114 -4.20 9.89 15.43
C ILE A 114 -5.07 8.99 14.57
#